data_76b24c72036075d198e8a0f718b617c6
#
_entry.id   76b24c72036075d198e8a0f718b617c6
#
_cell.length_a   1.000
_cell.length_b   1.000
_cell.length_c   1.000
_cell.angle_alpha   90.00
_cell.angle_beta   90.00
_cell.angle_gamma   90.00
#
_symmetry.space_group_name_H-M   'P 1'
#
loop_
_entity.id
_entity.type
_entity.pdbx_description
1 polymer ?
#
loop_
_entity_poly.entity_id
_entity_poly.type
_entity_poly.pdbx_seq_one_letter_code
_entity_poly.pdbx_strand_id
1 'polypeptide(L)'
;MKKLIALTLLAVSGAVVAGDSGADGEAPRNKAFIMVDTSMEKDASALANEYINVNLTMGVKTPSKTEFSVKVGASAKDVPNSSTSDKMANNIELKLKQSFDLGTFFVPYVSVRLGEKFNSDTTHFTHYAFDAGLKLPLSERLALDVGARYRNAFETAEKYRSTRLHAMFLFDVDKSNTVGLRYTQSDAQSYTEERKGWRVHYQRNY
;
A
#
# COMPACT_ATOMS: atom_id res chain seq x y z
N MET A 1 6.33 -6.67 19.87
CA MET A 1 5.93 -5.35 19.38
C MET A 1 7.01 -4.27 19.45
N LYS A 2 7.68 -4.02 20.59
CA LYS A 2 8.67 -2.91 20.74
C LYS A 2 9.85 -2.94 19.76
N LYS A 3 10.31 -4.12 19.31
CA LYS A 3 11.44 -4.27 18.37
C LYS A 3 11.09 -3.98 16.91
N LEU A 4 9.84 -4.18 16.51
CA LEU A 4 9.39 -3.95 15.13
C LEU A 4 9.27 -2.46 14.81
N ILE A 5 8.82 -1.66 15.78
CA ILE A 5 8.67 -0.21 15.66
C ILE A 5 10.04 0.47 15.52
N ALA A 6 11.08 -0.05 16.18
CA ALA A 6 12.42 0.51 16.11
C ALA A 6 13.08 0.33 14.73
N LEU A 7 12.81 -0.78 14.02
CA LEU A 7 13.40 -1.03 12.71
C LEU A 7 12.80 -0.13 11.62
N THR A 8 11.52 0.22 11.74
CA THR A 8 10.80 1.08 10.78
C THR A 8 11.24 2.54 10.88
N LEU A 9 11.59 3.02 12.08
CA LEU A 9 12.07 4.39 12.28
C LEU A 9 13.49 4.61 11.74
N LEU A 10 14.36 3.60 11.76
CA LEU A 10 15.74 3.72 11.24
C LEU A 10 15.79 3.81 9.71
N ALA A 11 14.84 3.23 8.99
CA ALA A 11 14.80 3.27 7.54
C ALA A 11 14.39 4.65 6.97
N VAL A 12 13.73 5.48 7.77
CA VAL A 12 13.23 6.80 7.34
C VAL A 12 14.35 7.87 7.36
N SER A 13 15.39 7.69 8.15
CA SER A 13 16.46 8.69 8.33
C SER A 13 17.53 8.71 7.22
N GLY A 14 17.51 7.76 6.29
CA GLY A 14 18.53 7.63 5.24
C GLY A 14 18.15 8.13 3.85
N ALA A 15 16.95 8.63 3.64
CA ALA A 15 16.50 9.11 2.32
C ALA A 15 16.96 10.56 2.10
N VAL A 16 18.17 10.71 1.59
CA VAL A 16 18.75 12.01 1.20
C VAL A 16 18.08 12.55 -0.06
N VAL A 17 17.45 13.67 0.14
CA VAL A 17 17.16 14.83 -0.71
C VAL A 17 17.87 14.84 -2.07
N ALA A 18 17.10 14.64 -3.14
CA ALA A 18 17.40 15.23 -4.44
C ALA A 18 16.77 16.64 -4.39
N GLY A 19 17.62 17.65 -4.30
CA GLY A 19 17.21 19.03 -4.16
C GLY A 19 16.41 19.53 -5.36
N ASP A 20 15.36 20.27 -5.06
CA ASP A 20 14.62 21.09 -6.00
C ASP A 20 15.39 22.41 -6.20
N SER A 21 15.90 22.63 -7.39
CA SER A 21 16.32 23.94 -7.85
C SER A 21 15.45 24.32 -9.05
N GLY A 22 14.27 24.88 -8.76
CA GLY A 22 13.34 25.35 -9.77
C GLY A 22 13.88 26.60 -10.45
N ALA A 23 13.99 26.55 -11.77
CA ALA A 23 14.02 27.71 -12.63
C ALA A 23 12.86 27.61 -13.62
N ASP A 24 12.13 28.68 -13.80
CA ASP A 24 10.98 28.80 -14.66
C ASP A 24 11.30 28.39 -16.11
N GLY A 25 10.55 27.46 -16.66
CA GLY A 25 10.66 27.05 -18.06
C GLY A 25 11.14 25.61 -18.30
N GLU A 26 11.31 24.79 -17.28
CA GLU A 26 11.78 23.42 -17.42
C GLU A 26 10.72 22.42 -17.91
N ALA A 27 11.19 21.46 -18.72
CA ALA A 27 10.38 20.31 -19.13
C ALA A 27 9.83 19.55 -17.91
N PRO A 28 8.63 18.98 -17.99
CA PRO A 28 8.02 18.27 -16.88
C PRO A 28 8.91 17.12 -16.39
N ARG A 29 9.34 17.20 -15.13
CA ARG A 29 10.27 16.26 -14.50
C ARG A 29 9.54 15.11 -13.80
N ASN A 30 10.27 14.01 -13.65
CA ASN A 30 9.86 12.92 -12.78
C ASN A 30 9.84 13.39 -11.31
N LYS A 31 8.79 13.01 -10.57
CA LYS A 31 8.66 13.33 -9.13
C LYS A 31 8.88 12.07 -8.30
N ALA A 32 9.90 12.09 -7.45
CA ALA A 32 10.11 11.03 -6.48
C ALA A 32 9.11 11.16 -5.32
N PHE A 33 8.80 10.05 -4.66
CA PHE A 33 7.99 10.07 -3.44
C PHE A 33 8.43 8.98 -2.47
N ILE A 34 8.15 9.23 -1.20
CA ILE A 34 8.24 8.25 -0.12
C ILE A 34 6.88 8.22 0.57
N MET A 35 6.38 7.02 0.87
CA MET A 35 5.12 6.80 1.57
C MET A 35 5.32 5.79 2.69
N VAL A 36 4.85 6.12 3.87
CA VAL A 36 4.74 5.20 5.01
C VAL A 36 3.27 4.95 5.27
N ASP A 37 2.90 3.70 5.43
CA ASP A 37 1.55 3.34 5.80
C ASP A 37 1.50 2.31 6.92
N THR A 38 0.47 2.41 7.76
CA THR A 38 0.14 1.41 8.76
C THR A 38 -1.33 1.03 8.65
N SER A 39 -1.64 -0.24 8.84
CA SER A 39 -3.02 -0.72 8.83
C SER A 39 -3.29 -1.69 9.97
N MET A 40 -4.53 -1.65 10.44
CA MET A 40 -5.12 -2.65 11.32
C MET A 40 -6.27 -3.30 10.58
N GLU A 41 -6.22 -4.62 10.45
CA GLU A 41 -7.26 -5.41 9.79
C GLU A 41 -7.73 -6.48 10.77
N LYS A 42 -9.03 -6.80 10.75
CA LYS A 42 -9.64 -7.84 11.59
C LYS A 42 -10.45 -8.80 10.73
N ASP A 43 -10.43 -10.07 11.11
CA ASP A 43 -11.38 -11.05 10.58
C ASP A 43 -12.79 -10.72 11.09
N ALA A 44 -13.82 -11.01 10.31
CA ALA A 44 -15.22 -10.68 10.68
C ALA A 44 -15.80 -11.58 11.78
N SER A 45 -15.09 -12.63 12.20
CA SER A 45 -15.52 -13.59 13.22
C SER A 45 -15.44 -13.07 14.65
N ALA A 46 -16.17 -13.72 15.55
CA ALA A 46 -16.16 -13.42 16.99
C ALA A 46 -14.80 -13.69 17.68
N LEU A 47 -13.93 -14.51 17.08
CA LEU A 47 -12.55 -14.78 17.51
C LEU A 47 -11.55 -14.02 16.65
N ALA A 48 -11.90 -12.78 16.31
CA ALA A 48 -11.22 -11.96 15.33
C ALA A 48 -9.70 -11.89 15.55
N ASN A 49 -8.95 -12.55 14.66
CA ASN A 49 -7.52 -12.30 14.57
C ASN A 49 -7.29 -10.84 14.14
N GLU A 50 -6.37 -10.18 14.80
CA GLU A 50 -5.93 -8.84 14.44
C GLU A 50 -4.65 -8.93 13.61
N TYR A 51 -4.59 -8.11 12.58
CA TYR A 51 -3.42 -8.01 11.70
C TYR A 51 -2.96 -6.57 11.69
N ILE A 52 -1.71 -6.37 12.07
CA ILE A 52 -1.05 -5.06 12.00
C ILE A 52 -0.05 -5.13 10.87
N ASN A 53 -0.11 -4.18 9.95
CA ASN A 53 0.84 -4.07 8.86
C ASN A 53 1.51 -2.70 8.90
N VAL A 54 2.81 -2.67 8.64
CA VAL A 54 3.58 -1.44 8.43
C VAL A 54 4.31 -1.57 7.11
N ASN A 55 4.22 -0.56 6.25
CA ASN A 55 4.86 -0.58 4.94
C ASN A 55 5.60 0.74 4.69
N LEU A 56 6.72 0.62 3.99
CA LEU A 56 7.45 1.71 3.38
C LEU A 56 7.40 1.53 1.86
N THR A 57 7.01 2.56 1.14
CA THR A 57 7.00 2.58 -0.32
C THR A 57 7.84 3.75 -0.81
N MET A 58 8.71 3.50 -1.78
CA MET A 58 9.47 4.52 -2.49
C MET A 58 9.18 4.39 -3.98
N GLY A 59 9.09 5.51 -4.68
CA GLY A 59 8.80 5.46 -6.10
C GLY A 59 9.00 6.77 -6.82
N VAL A 60 8.71 6.70 -8.12
CA VAL A 60 8.82 7.83 -9.05
C VAL A 60 7.54 7.90 -9.86
N LYS A 61 7.01 9.12 -10.03
CA LYS A 61 5.90 9.44 -10.93
C LYS A 61 6.44 10.22 -12.13
N THR A 62 6.14 9.73 -13.32
CA THR A 62 6.49 10.41 -14.57
C THR A 62 5.46 11.47 -14.93
N PRO A 63 5.79 12.42 -15.82
CA PRO A 63 4.82 13.37 -16.38
C PRO A 63 3.64 12.69 -17.09
N SER A 64 3.86 11.52 -17.69
CA SER A 64 2.82 10.67 -18.32
C SER A 64 1.90 9.99 -17.31
N LYS A 65 2.03 10.32 -15.99
CA LYS A 65 1.25 9.75 -14.90
C LYS A 65 1.46 8.24 -14.69
N THR A 66 2.60 7.74 -15.15
CA THR A 66 3.09 6.39 -14.82
C THR A 66 3.85 6.45 -13.49
N GLU A 67 3.57 5.52 -12.59
CA GLU A 67 4.24 5.40 -11.30
C GLU A 67 4.95 4.06 -11.21
N PHE A 68 6.24 4.08 -10.91
CA PHE A 68 7.04 2.93 -10.55
C PHE A 68 7.34 3.00 -9.06
N SER A 69 7.10 1.94 -8.32
CA SER A 69 7.43 1.94 -6.90
C SER A 69 7.82 0.56 -6.37
N VAL A 70 8.63 0.60 -5.32
CA VAL A 70 9.03 -0.56 -4.50
C VAL A 70 8.41 -0.37 -3.13
N LYS A 71 7.78 -1.40 -2.63
CA LYS A 71 7.25 -1.47 -1.27
C LYS A 71 7.93 -2.57 -0.51
N VAL A 72 8.35 -2.27 0.70
CA VAL A 72 8.75 -3.26 1.72
C VAL A 72 7.77 -3.17 2.88
N GLY A 73 7.39 -4.30 3.44
CA GLY A 73 6.41 -4.34 4.50
C GLY A 73 6.63 -5.46 5.49
N ALA A 74 6.15 -5.23 6.70
CA ALA A 74 6.08 -6.22 7.75
C ALA A 74 4.62 -6.32 8.25
N SER A 75 4.19 -7.53 8.53
CA SER A 75 2.89 -7.81 9.12
C SER A 75 3.03 -8.71 10.34
N ALA A 76 2.27 -8.44 11.38
CA ALA A 76 2.10 -9.29 12.53
C ALA A 76 0.63 -9.72 12.62
N LYS A 77 0.43 -10.99 12.98
CA LYS A 77 -0.88 -11.54 13.28
C LYS A 77 -0.94 -11.78 14.78
N ASP A 78 -1.87 -11.11 15.46
CA ASP A 78 -2.23 -11.40 16.85
C ASP A 78 -3.38 -12.40 16.87
N VAL A 79 -3.20 -13.50 17.59
CA VAL A 79 -4.21 -14.53 17.77
C VAL A 79 -4.66 -14.48 19.23
N PRO A 80 -5.85 -13.95 19.53
CA PRO A 80 -6.34 -13.86 20.90
C PRO A 80 -6.35 -15.24 21.57
N ASN A 81 -5.88 -15.30 22.81
CA ASN A 81 -5.84 -16.51 23.63
C ASN A 81 -4.95 -17.65 23.12
N SER A 82 -4.00 -17.37 22.23
CA SER A 82 -3.02 -18.35 21.78
C SER A 82 -1.68 -18.16 22.50
N SER A 83 -1.14 -19.23 23.05
CA SER A 83 0.24 -19.28 23.56
C SER A 83 1.28 -19.40 22.45
N THR A 84 0.86 -19.51 21.18
CA THR A 84 1.75 -19.55 20.04
C THR A 84 2.16 -18.13 19.67
N SER A 85 3.47 -17.95 19.49
CA SER A 85 4.08 -16.67 19.09
C SER A 85 3.39 -16.03 17.88
N ASP A 86 3.24 -14.72 17.93
CA ASP A 86 2.75 -13.89 16.82
C ASP A 86 3.39 -14.32 15.50
N LYS A 87 2.57 -14.69 14.53
CA LYS A 87 3.07 -15.00 13.19
C LYS A 87 3.45 -13.71 12.49
N MET A 88 4.72 -13.58 12.16
CA MET A 88 5.25 -12.44 11.41
C MET A 88 5.41 -12.83 9.95
N ALA A 89 5.20 -11.86 9.07
CA ALA A 89 5.53 -12.00 7.67
C ALA A 89 6.10 -10.68 7.14
N ASN A 90 7.09 -10.79 6.26
CA ASN A 90 7.64 -9.66 5.51
C ASN A 90 7.24 -9.78 4.05
N ASN A 91 7.20 -8.67 3.35
CA ASN A 91 6.97 -8.67 1.92
C ASN A 91 7.78 -7.60 1.21
N ILE A 92 8.18 -7.90 0.00
CA ILE A 92 8.68 -6.93 -0.96
C ILE A 92 7.77 -6.95 -2.20
N GLU A 93 7.46 -5.78 -2.75
CA GLU A 93 6.52 -5.68 -3.88
C GLU A 93 6.96 -4.57 -4.82
N LEU A 94 7.07 -4.87 -6.10
CA LEU A 94 7.24 -3.92 -7.19
C LEU A 94 5.85 -3.56 -7.74
N LYS A 95 5.61 -2.29 -8.04
CA LYS A 95 4.36 -1.82 -8.61
C LYS A 95 4.63 -0.91 -9.81
N LEU A 96 3.88 -1.15 -10.87
CA LEU A 96 3.69 -0.25 -12.00
C LEU A 96 2.23 0.19 -12.02
N LYS A 97 1.97 1.49 -11.97
CA LYS A 97 0.63 2.08 -12.02
C LYS A 97 0.56 3.08 -13.16
N GLN A 98 -0.49 3.03 -13.97
CA GLN A 98 -0.83 4.02 -14.97
C GLN A 98 -2.13 4.70 -14.61
N SER A 99 -2.13 6.03 -14.55
CA SER A 99 -3.34 6.85 -14.41
C SER A 99 -3.66 7.53 -15.73
N PHE A 100 -4.96 7.68 -16.04
CA PHE A 100 -5.44 8.22 -17.30
C PHE A 100 -6.18 9.53 -17.02
N ASP A 101 -5.66 10.63 -17.56
CA ASP A 101 -6.34 11.91 -17.53
C ASP A 101 -7.25 12.02 -18.75
N LEU A 102 -8.54 11.90 -18.51
CA LEU A 102 -9.55 11.94 -19.56
C LEU A 102 -10.18 13.33 -19.70
N GLY A 103 -9.64 14.34 -18.99
CA GLY A 103 -10.23 15.67 -18.94
C GLY A 103 -11.59 15.72 -18.20
N THR A 104 -11.90 14.67 -17.43
CA THR A 104 -13.13 14.52 -16.65
C THR A 104 -12.86 14.79 -15.17
N PHE A 105 -13.94 14.85 -14.36
CA PHE A 105 -13.82 15.00 -12.91
C PHE A 105 -13.29 13.77 -12.18
N PHE A 106 -12.98 12.69 -12.88
CA PHE A 106 -12.39 11.48 -12.31
C PHE A 106 -11.16 11.03 -13.10
N VAL A 107 -10.21 10.43 -12.40
CA VAL A 107 -8.96 9.92 -12.96
C VAL A 107 -8.92 8.40 -12.77
N PRO A 108 -9.24 7.59 -13.79
CA PRO A 108 -9.12 6.15 -13.70
C PRO A 108 -7.64 5.72 -13.67
N TYR A 109 -7.39 4.59 -13.05
CA TYR A 109 -6.06 3.99 -13.06
C TYR A 109 -6.12 2.47 -13.06
N VAL A 110 -5.04 1.88 -13.54
CA VAL A 110 -4.74 0.45 -13.40
C VAL A 110 -3.34 0.27 -12.84
N SER A 111 -3.08 -0.82 -12.14
CA SER A 111 -1.72 -1.18 -11.77
C SER A 111 -1.51 -2.68 -11.75
N VAL A 112 -0.25 -3.06 -11.99
CA VAL A 112 0.24 -4.42 -11.82
C VAL A 112 1.28 -4.43 -10.72
N ARG A 113 1.35 -5.54 -10.00
CA ARG A 113 2.31 -5.75 -8.92
C ARG A 113 2.90 -7.14 -9.01
N LEU A 114 4.17 -7.23 -8.69
CA LEU A 114 4.89 -8.48 -8.47
C LEU A 114 5.55 -8.39 -7.10
N GLY A 115 5.45 -9.44 -6.33
CA GLY A 115 6.03 -9.41 -4.99
C GLY A 115 6.36 -10.79 -4.46
N GLU A 116 7.14 -10.79 -3.41
CA GLU A 116 7.49 -11.96 -2.65
C GLU A 116 7.11 -11.77 -1.19
N LYS A 117 6.54 -12.81 -0.60
CA LYS A 117 6.15 -12.84 0.80
C LYS A 117 6.97 -13.90 1.52
N PHE A 118 7.54 -13.50 2.66
CA PHE A 118 8.35 -14.32 3.55
C PHE A 118 7.61 -14.50 4.86
N ASN A 119 7.26 -15.73 5.21
CA ASN A 119 6.60 -16.04 6.46
C ASN A 119 7.60 -16.45 7.54
N SER A 120 7.21 -16.35 8.80
CA SER A 120 8.07 -16.72 9.94
C SER A 120 8.41 -18.22 10.03
N ASP A 121 7.67 -19.07 9.33
CA ASP A 121 7.89 -20.51 9.23
C ASP A 121 8.88 -20.92 8.11
N THR A 122 9.65 -19.96 7.60
CA THR A 122 10.62 -20.12 6.49
C THR A 122 9.97 -20.36 5.12
N THR A 123 8.66 -20.41 5.02
CA THR A 123 7.98 -20.49 3.72
C THR A 123 8.00 -19.12 3.03
N HIS A 124 8.27 -19.12 1.74
CA HIS A 124 8.17 -17.92 0.92
C HIS A 124 7.49 -18.27 -0.39
N PHE A 125 6.81 -17.27 -0.98
CA PHE A 125 6.17 -17.46 -2.27
C PHE A 125 6.04 -16.14 -3.04
N THR A 126 6.12 -16.27 -4.35
CA THR A 126 5.94 -15.14 -5.27
C THR A 126 4.47 -14.96 -5.60
N HIS A 127 4.04 -13.73 -5.69
CA HIS A 127 2.65 -13.38 -6.01
C HIS A 127 2.58 -12.22 -7.00
N TYR A 128 1.42 -12.13 -7.65
CA TYR A 128 1.05 -11.00 -8.50
C TYR A 128 -0.25 -10.37 -8.03
N ALA A 129 -0.46 -9.12 -8.39
CA ALA A 129 -1.73 -8.45 -8.17
C ALA A 129 -2.04 -7.48 -9.31
N PHE A 130 -3.34 -7.27 -9.53
CA PHE A 130 -3.89 -6.27 -10.42
C PHE A 130 -4.79 -5.35 -9.60
N ASP A 131 -4.60 -4.04 -9.75
CA ASP A 131 -5.51 -3.05 -9.18
C ASP A 131 -6.17 -2.27 -10.31
N ALA A 132 -7.43 -1.92 -10.11
CA ALA A 132 -8.14 -0.93 -10.91
C ALA A 132 -8.93 -0.02 -9.99
N GLY A 133 -9.03 1.26 -10.34
CA GLY A 133 -9.74 2.21 -9.51
C GLY A 133 -9.94 3.58 -10.16
N LEU A 134 -10.58 4.45 -9.40
CA LEU A 134 -10.91 5.81 -9.77
C LEU A 134 -10.48 6.76 -8.67
N LYS A 135 -9.78 7.83 -9.02
CA LYS A 135 -9.53 8.96 -8.14
C LYS A 135 -10.47 10.09 -8.51
N LEU A 136 -11.26 10.55 -7.53
CA LEU A 136 -12.25 11.60 -7.62
C LEU A 136 -11.71 12.81 -6.84
N PRO A 137 -11.22 13.88 -7.49
CA PRO A 137 -10.92 15.14 -6.80
C PRO A 137 -12.21 15.77 -6.31
N LEU A 138 -12.37 15.90 -5.00
CA LEU A 138 -13.55 16.52 -4.35
C LEU A 138 -13.33 18.01 -4.12
N SER A 139 -12.09 18.43 -3.95
CA SER A 139 -11.65 19.82 -3.86
C SER A 139 -10.17 19.93 -4.25
N GLU A 140 -9.61 21.14 -4.17
CA GLU A 140 -8.19 21.39 -4.43
C GLU A 140 -7.25 20.56 -3.54
N ARG A 141 -7.70 20.20 -2.33
CA ARG A 141 -6.89 19.46 -1.35
C ARG A 141 -7.45 18.10 -0.96
N LEU A 142 -8.66 17.77 -1.37
CA LEU A 142 -9.32 16.54 -0.97
C LEU A 142 -9.67 15.69 -2.19
N ALA A 143 -9.31 14.41 -2.15
CA ALA A 143 -9.72 13.44 -3.16
C ALA A 143 -10.20 12.14 -2.50
N LEU A 144 -11.10 11.45 -3.19
CA LEU A 144 -11.54 10.10 -2.87
C LEU A 144 -10.95 9.13 -3.91
N ASP A 145 -10.27 8.10 -3.45
CA ASP A 145 -9.75 6.99 -4.27
C ASP A 145 -10.56 5.74 -3.93
N VAL A 146 -11.23 5.16 -4.92
CA VAL A 146 -11.97 3.92 -4.78
C VAL A 146 -11.44 2.90 -5.76
N GLY A 147 -11.33 1.64 -5.35
CA GLY A 147 -10.80 0.64 -6.25
C GLY A 147 -10.88 -0.78 -5.73
N ALA A 148 -10.50 -1.69 -6.61
CA ALA A 148 -10.44 -3.11 -6.37
C ALA A 148 -9.04 -3.63 -6.66
N ARG A 149 -8.64 -4.66 -5.92
CA ARG A 149 -7.43 -5.43 -6.16
C ARG A 149 -7.77 -6.90 -6.22
N TYR A 150 -7.26 -7.57 -7.22
CA TYR A 150 -7.13 -9.02 -7.27
C TYR A 150 -5.67 -9.41 -7.04
N ARG A 151 -5.42 -10.41 -6.22
CA ARG A 151 -4.08 -10.95 -5.94
C ARG A 151 -4.11 -12.47 -5.93
N ASN A 152 -3.03 -13.10 -6.43
CA ASN A 152 -2.84 -14.54 -6.36
C ASN A 152 -1.35 -14.88 -6.28
N ALA A 153 -1.02 -16.08 -5.76
CA ALA A 153 0.32 -16.64 -5.87
C ALA A 153 0.52 -17.27 -7.27
N PHE A 154 1.77 -17.33 -7.71
CA PHE A 154 2.11 -18.09 -8.92
C PHE A 154 2.03 -19.60 -8.66
N GLU A 155 2.32 -20.02 -7.44
CA GLU A 155 2.26 -21.42 -7.02
C GLU A 155 0.83 -21.78 -6.60
N THR A 156 0.25 -22.76 -7.25
CA THR A 156 -1.14 -23.19 -7.00
C THR A 156 -1.34 -23.84 -5.63
N ALA A 157 -0.25 -24.38 -5.02
CA ALA A 157 -0.27 -24.95 -3.68
C ALA A 157 -0.55 -23.88 -2.61
N GLU A 158 -0.15 -22.61 -2.88
CA GLU A 158 -0.37 -21.50 -1.97
C GLU A 158 -1.76 -20.92 -2.17
N LYS A 159 -2.66 -21.13 -1.21
CA LYS A 159 -4.02 -20.58 -1.21
C LYS A 159 -4.01 -19.07 -0.91
N TYR A 160 -3.41 -18.28 -1.79
CA TYR A 160 -3.17 -16.84 -1.58
C TYR A 160 -4.10 -15.93 -2.39
N ARG A 161 -5.04 -16.51 -3.13
CA ARG A 161 -6.02 -15.75 -3.91
C ARG A 161 -6.85 -14.85 -2.99
N SER A 162 -6.89 -13.56 -3.30
CA SER A 162 -7.70 -12.60 -2.57
C SER A 162 -8.22 -11.49 -3.46
N THR A 163 -9.43 -11.03 -3.17
CA THR A 163 -10.01 -9.81 -3.72
C THR A 163 -10.12 -8.78 -2.61
N ARG A 164 -9.76 -7.53 -2.88
CA ARG A 164 -9.82 -6.43 -1.92
C ARG A 164 -10.50 -5.23 -2.56
N LEU A 165 -11.51 -4.71 -1.91
CA LEU A 165 -12.10 -3.41 -2.21
C LEU A 165 -11.52 -2.36 -1.26
N HIS A 166 -11.40 -1.13 -1.72
CA HIS A 166 -10.98 -0.03 -0.87
C HIS A 166 -11.67 1.28 -1.25
N ALA A 167 -11.82 2.12 -0.23
CA ALA A 167 -12.15 3.54 -0.37
C ALA A 167 -11.15 4.32 0.50
N MET A 168 -10.56 5.39 -0.05
CA MET A 168 -9.51 6.15 0.61
C MET A 168 -9.73 7.64 0.40
N PHE A 169 -9.82 8.37 1.49
CA PHE A 169 -9.71 9.82 1.47
C PHE A 169 -8.24 10.22 1.48
N LEU A 170 -7.89 11.13 0.58
CA LEU A 170 -6.57 11.72 0.44
C LEU A 170 -6.69 13.22 0.71
N PHE A 171 -5.87 13.71 1.61
CA PHE A 171 -5.82 15.14 1.94
C PHE A 171 -4.40 15.67 1.72
N ASP A 172 -4.26 16.63 0.80
CA ASP A 172 -3.01 17.33 0.54
C ASP A 172 -2.83 18.43 1.60
N VAL A 173 -1.92 18.18 2.56
CA VAL A 173 -1.57 19.12 3.62
C VAL A 173 -0.91 20.35 3.00
N ASP A 174 -0.01 20.11 2.04
CA ASP A 174 0.66 21.09 1.21
C ASP A 174 1.04 20.48 -0.17
N LYS A 175 1.82 21.22 -0.99
CA LYS A 175 2.22 20.78 -2.34
C LYS A 175 3.05 19.50 -2.35
N SER A 176 3.69 19.15 -1.24
CA SER A 176 4.60 18.01 -1.14
C SER A 176 4.06 16.88 -0.26
N ASN A 177 3.12 17.17 0.63
CA ASN A 177 2.71 16.26 1.68
C ASN A 177 1.24 15.88 1.57
N THR A 178 0.95 14.58 1.52
CA THR A 178 -0.40 14.02 1.48
C THR A 178 -0.61 13.03 2.63
N VAL A 179 -1.74 13.15 3.31
CA VAL A 179 -2.20 12.17 4.32
C VAL A 179 -3.42 11.43 3.76
N GLY A 180 -3.53 10.14 4.05
CA GLY A 180 -4.65 9.34 3.60
C GLY A 180 -5.23 8.44 4.69
N LEU A 181 -6.55 8.30 4.66
CA LEU A 181 -7.29 7.34 5.46
C LEU A 181 -8.03 6.40 4.52
N ARG A 182 -7.68 5.11 4.58
CA ARG A 182 -8.26 4.05 3.73
C ARG A 182 -9.04 3.06 4.56
N TYR A 183 -10.25 2.77 4.14
CA TYR A 183 -10.99 1.58 4.53
C TYR A 183 -10.79 0.47 3.50
N THR A 184 -10.63 -0.77 3.98
CA THR A 184 -10.49 -1.94 3.11
C THR A 184 -11.42 -3.06 3.57
N GLN A 185 -11.94 -3.77 2.59
CA GLN A 185 -12.68 -5.01 2.77
C GLN A 185 -12.07 -6.05 1.84
N SER A 186 -11.68 -7.18 2.36
CA SER A 186 -11.01 -8.22 1.56
C SER A 186 -11.61 -9.58 1.83
N ASP A 187 -11.76 -10.34 0.74
CA ASP A 187 -12.09 -11.74 0.74
C ASP A 187 -10.87 -12.52 0.23
N ALA A 188 -10.55 -13.64 0.85
CA ALA A 188 -9.43 -14.47 0.41
C ALA A 188 -9.77 -15.95 0.54
N GLN A 189 -9.26 -16.73 -0.40
CA GLN A 189 -9.45 -18.19 -0.43
C GLN A 189 -8.89 -18.88 0.84
N SER A 190 -7.89 -18.28 1.47
CA SER A 190 -7.29 -18.76 2.72
C SER A 190 -8.03 -18.33 3.97
N TYR A 191 -9.06 -17.48 3.83
CA TYR A 191 -9.87 -17.02 4.96
C TYR A 191 -11.20 -17.73 4.93
N THR A 192 -11.65 -18.16 6.09
CA THR A 192 -13.03 -18.65 6.27
C THR A 192 -14.03 -17.49 6.32
N GLU A 193 -13.53 -16.27 6.49
CA GLU A 193 -14.33 -15.07 6.67
C GLU A 193 -13.70 -13.83 6.03
N GLU A 194 -14.56 -12.87 5.76
CA GLU A 194 -14.18 -11.57 5.26
C GLU A 194 -13.31 -10.79 6.26
N ARG A 195 -12.32 -10.08 5.76
CA ARG A 195 -11.44 -9.22 6.56
C ARG A 195 -11.68 -7.76 6.26
N LYS A 196 -11.83 -6.95 7.32
CA LYS A 196 -12.04 -5.51 7.25
C LYS A 196 -10.94 -4.78 8.01
N GLY A 197 -10.61 -3.58 7.57
CA GLY A 197 -9.60 -2.81 8.27
C GLY A 197 -9.43 -1.38 7.80
N TRP A 198 -8.68 -0.65 8.60
CA TRP A 198 -8.33 0.73 8.35
C TRP A 198 -6.83 0.86 8.12
N ARG A 199 -6.46 1.80 7.26
CA ARG A 199 -5.08 2.14 6.96
C ARG A 199 -4.90 3.64 6.95
N VAL A 200 -3.89 4.11 7.65
CA VAL A 200 -3.42 5.50 7.57
C VAL A 200 -2.13 5.50 6.76
N HIS A 201 -1.96 6.46 5.87
CA HIS A 201 -0.69 6.66 5.18
C HIS A 201 -0.30 8.13 5.17
N TYR A 202 1.00 8.35 5.11
CA TYR A 202 1.62 9.63 4.83
C TYR A 202 2.54 9.49 3.63
N GLN A 203 2.44 10.40 2.67
CA GLN A 203 3.28 10.46 1.49
C GLN A 203 3.93 11.83 1.38
N ARG A 204 5.23 11.84 1.09
CA ARG A 204 5.98 13.03 0.72
C ARG A 204 6.48 12.91 -0.72
N ASN A 205 6.25 13.96 -1.51
CA ASN A 205 6.70 14.10 -2.89
C ASN A 205 7.90 15.07 -2.93
N TYR A 206 8.86 14.82 -3.84
CA TYR A 206 10.10 15.59 -4.02
C TYR A 206 10.21 16.09 -5.45
#